data_b1a561532fc50d910f15d05f91eeeef1
#
_entry.id   b1a561532fc50d910f15d05f91eeeef1
#
_cell.length_a   1.000
_cell.length_b   1.000
_cell.length_c   1.000
_cell.angle_alpha   90.00
_cell.angle_beta   90.00
_cell.angle_gamma   90.00
#
_symmetry.space_group_name_H-M   'P 1'
#
loop_
_entity.id
_entity.type
_entity.pdbx_description
1 polymer ?
#
loop_
_entity_poly.entity_id
_entity_poly.type
_entity_poly.pdbx_seq_one_letter_code
_entity_poly.pdbx_strand_id
1 'polypeptide(L)'
;MTGLAITGPAISSLRATGGGGGPSSAVNVILWVAVPYISIAIFVVGHYWRYRYDKFGWTTRSSQLYEGRLLRLGSPLFHFGILLVALGHIGGILIPESFTSAIGISETAYHAAAVTLGTIAGFCTLIGATILIYRRRTVGPVFSATTRNDKIMYVLLMATILLGLGTTVLGNLTGHPYDYRLTVAPWFRSIFYLHPDTALILKAPIGFRLHVLAAWVLFAFWPFSRLVHVFSAPLGYLTRPYIVYRSRDPQLGSRAPRRGWERVQ
;
A
#
# COMPACT_ATOMS: atom_id res chain seq x y z
N MET A 1 39.12 -54.49 -44.23
CA MET A 1 39.84 -53.19 -44.28
C MET A 1 38.87 -52.09 -43.86
N THR A 2 38.86 -51.77 -42.58
CA THR A 2 37.94 -50.84 -41.93
C THR A 2 38.66 -49.54 -41.70
N GLY A 3 38.23 -48.47 -42.39
CA GLY A 3 38.73 -47.11 -42.18
C GLY A 3 37.96 -46.42 -41.03
N LEU A 4 38.68 -46.10 -39.95
CA LEU A 4 38.20 -45.39 -38.81
C LEU A 4 38.32 -43.87 -39.09
N ALA A 5 37.19 -43.18 -39.28
CA ALA A 5 37.15 -41.74 -39.41
C ALA A 5 36.99 -41.12 -37.98
N ILE A 6 38.04 -40.46 -37.51
CA ILE A 6 38.03 -39.69 -36.25
C ILE A 6 37.49 -38.31 -36.61
N THR A 7 36.24 -38.05 -36.27
CA THR A 7 35.64 -36.71 -36.26
C THR A 7 35.99 -36.02 -34.93
N GLY A 8 36.86 -35.03 -34.98
CA GLY A 8 37.16 -34.17 -33.89
C GLY A 8 35.97 -33.27 -33.47
N PRO A 9 35.85 -32.85 -32.21
CA PRO A 9 34.78 -31.99 -31.75
C PRO A 9 34.93 -30.60 -32.38
N ALA A 10 33.89 -30.18 -33.08
CA ALA A 10 33.75 -28.83 -33.57
C ALA A 10 33.72 -27.85 -32.39
N ILE A 11 34.72 -26.99 -32.30
CA ILE A 11 34.71 -25.81 -31.40
C ILE A 11 33.68 -24.84 -32.01
N SER A 12 32.41 -25.02 -31.62
CA SER A 12 31.37 -24.07 -31.95
C SER A 12 31.49 -22.88 -31.01
N SER A 13 32.09 -21.83 -31.52
CA SER A 13 31.87 -20.41 -31.26
C SER A 13 31.28 -20.06 -29.90
N LEU A 14 32.12 -19.59 -29.02
CA LEU A 14 31.78 -18.58 -28.04
C LEU A 14 31.20 -17.38 -28.79
N ARG A 15 29.89 -17.41 -29.01
CA ARG A 15 29.13 -16.24 -29.41
C ARG A 15 29.09 -15.33 -28.23
N ALA A 16 29.98 -14.35 -28.20
CA ALA A 16 29.91 -13.21 -27.30
C ALA A 16 28.51 -12.61 -27.47
N THR A 17 27.64 -12.85 -26.51
CA THR A 17 26.42 -12.08 -26.34
C THR A 17 26.83 -10.67 -25.95
N GLY A 18 27.19 -9.89 -26.95
CA GLY A 18 27.30 -8.46 -26.88
C GLY A 18 25.93 -7.96 -26.39
N GLY A 19 25.84 -7.57 -25.14
CA GLY A 19 24.67 -6.96 -24.53
C GLY A 19 24.32 -5.72 -25.33
N GLY A 20 23.37 -5.85 -26.25
CA GLY A 20 22.70 -4.72 -26.88
C GLY A 20 21.91 -3.97 -25.84
N GLY A 21 22.58 -3.16 -25.01
CA GLY A 21 21.98 -2.21 -24.07
C GLY A 21 21.36 -1.05 -24.84
N GLY A 22 20.26 -1.31 -25.58
CA GLY A 22 19.49 -0.25 -26.20
C GLY A 22 18.75 0.59 -25.16
N PRO A 23 18.24 1.79 -25.52
CA PRO A 23 17.52 2.69 -24.62
C PRO A 23 16.37 2.01 -23.85
N SER A 24 15.72 1.01 -24.43
CA SER A 24 14.69 0.21 -23.80
C SER A 24 15.19 -0.63 -22.62
N SER A 25 16.41 -1.14 -22.68
CA SER A 25 17.02 -1.91 -21.58
C SER A 25 17.35 -1.01 -20.40
N ALA A 26 17.94 0.16 -20.64
CA ALA A 26 18.25 1.13 -19.58
C ALA A 26 16.99 1.64 -18.87
N VAL A 27 15.94 1.96 -19.61
CA VAL A 27 14.66 2.38 -19.05
C VAL A 27 14.07 1.28 -18.18
N ASN A 28 14.12 0.02 -18.60
CA ASN A 28 13.62 -1.10 -17.81
C ASN A 28 14.40 -1.28 -16.51
N VAL A 29 15.71 -1.14 -16.51
CA VAL A 29 16.53 -1.17 -15.29
C VAL A 29 16.17 -0.01 -14.37
N ILE A 30 16.01 1.19 -14.89
CA ILE A 30 15.60 2.35 -14.07
C ILE A 30 14.23 2.09 -13.42
N LEU A 31 13.22 1.72 -14.20
CA LEU A 31 11.85 1.58 -13.71
C LEU A 31 11.65 0.39 -12.77
N TRP A 32 12.29 -0.76 -13.06
CA TRP A 32 11.98 -2.03 -12.39
C TRP A 32 13.06 -2.50 -11.42
N VAL A 33 14.20 -1.80 -11.36
CA VAL A 33 15.28 -2.04 -10.40
C VAL A 33 15.56 -0.79 -9.58
N ALA A 34 15.93 0.33 -10.21
CA ALA A 34 16.35 1.52 -9.48
C ALA A 34 15.19 2.18 -8.70
N VAL A 35 14.03 2.36 -9.34
CA VAL A 35 12.85 2.98 -8.71
C VAL A 35 12.41 2.24 -7.45
N PRO A 36 12.25 0.89 -7.42
CA PRO A 36 11.96 0.15 -6.21
C PRO A 36 12.95 0.41 -5.07
N TYR A 37 14.26 0.27 -5.34
CA TYR A 37 15.27 0.45 -4.29
C TYR A 37 15.35 1.90 -3.79
N ILE A 38 15.25 2.89 -4.67
CA ILE A 38 15.21 4.30 -4.30
C ILE A 38 13.97 4.57 -3.44
N SER A 39 12.81 4.04 -3.83
CA SER A 39 11.57 4.20 -3.07
C SER A 39 11.66 3.56 -1.68
N ILE A 40 12.22 2.36 -1.58
CA ILE A 40 12.47 1.69 -0.28
C ILE A 40 13.43 2.52 0.57
N ALA A 41 14.54 2.99 -0.01
CA ALA A 41 15.51 3.81 0.71
C ALA A 41 14.87 5.11 1.24
N ILE A 42 14.13 5.83 0.41
CA ILE A 42 13.41 7.05 0.82
C ILE A 42 12.37 6.71 1.90
N PHE A 43 11.63 5.61 1.74
CA PHE A 43 10.63 5.18 2.71
C PHE A 43 11.26 4.93 4.08
N VAL A 44 12.32 4.13 4.15
CA VAL A 44 12.97 3.76 5.41
C VAL A 44 13.68 4.97 6.05
N VAL A 45 14.54 5.65 5.28
CA VAL A 45 15.30 6.80 5.78
C VAL A 45 14.38 7.96 6.14
N GLY A 46 13.36 8.23 5.31
CA GLY A 46 12.39 9.29 5.54
C GLY A 46 11.55 9.06 6.80
N HIS A 47 11.11 7.82 7.06
CA HIS A 47 10.41 7.48 8.31
C HIS A 47 11.32 7.60 9.52
N TYR A 48 12.55 7.09 9.46
CA TYR A 48 13.51 7.22 10.54
C TYR A 48 13.80 8.71 10.87
N TRP A 49 14.07 9.51 9.82
CA TRP A 49 14.32 10.94 9.98
C TRP A 49 13.12 11.64 10.64
N ARG A 50 11.91 11.39 10.15
CA ARG A 50 10.71 12.01 10.68
C ARG A 50 10.41 11.58 12.09
N TYR A 51 10.55 10.30 12.41
CA TYR A 51 10.39 9.79 13.77
C TYR A 51 11.39 10.42 14.74
N ARG A 52 12.63 10.66 14.29
CA ARG A 52 13.68 11.21 15.14
C ARG A 52 13.60 12.73 15.33
N TYR A 53 13.26 13.45 14.26
CA TYR A 53 13.40 14.92 14.23
C TYR A 53 12.05 15.67 14.12
N ASP A 54 10.97 15.05 13.65
CA ASP A 54 9.63 15.64 13.53
C ASP A 54 8.59 14.83 14.31
N LYS A 55 8.81 14.69 15.61
CA LYS A 55 7.93 13.89 16.50
C LYS A 55 6.49 14.42 16.54
N PHE A 56 6.28 15.73 16.46
CA PHE A 56 4.96 16.34 16.44
C PHE A 56 4.21 16.17 15.11
N GLY A 57 4.97 15.97 14.02
CA GLY A 57 4.41 15.64 12.71
C GLY A 57 4.20 14.14 12.51
N TRP A 58 4.65 13.28 13.44
CA TRP A 58 4.52 11.82 13.39
C TRP A 58 3.11 11.34 13.72
N THR A 59 2.10 12.03 13.22
CA THR A 59 0.70 11.71 13.46
C THR A 59 -0.18 12.40 12.42
N THR A 60 -1.49 12.17 12.51
CA THR A 60 -2.48 12.95 11.78
C THR A 60 -3.28 13.79 12.75
N ARG A 61 -3.50 15.07 12.43
CA ARG A 61 -4.35 15.95 13.22
C ARG A 61 -5.81 15.63 12.92
N SER A 62 -6.59 15.38 13.97
CA SER A 62 -8.02 15.18 13.84
C SER A 62 -8.72 16.46 13.38
N SER A 63 -9.60 16.32 12.41
CA SER A 63 -10.49 17.40 11.94
C SER A 63 -11.97 17.15 12.28
N GLN A 64 -12.23 16.23 13.23
CA GLN A 64 -13.58 15.81 13.62
C GLN A 64 -14.39 16.97 14.22
N LEU A 65 -13.74 17.89 14.93
CA LEU A 65 -14.39 19.07 15.50
C LEU A 65 -14.96 20.01 14.44
N TYR A 66 -14.40 20.03 13.22
CA TYR A 66 -14.87 20.90 12.15
C TYR A 66 -16.07 20.31 11.40
N GLU A 67 -16.10 18.99 11.24
CA GLU A 67 -17.18 18.26 10.58
C GLU A 67 -17.08 16.76 10.93
N GLY A 68 -18.17 16.16 11.44
CA GLY A 68 -18.18 14.78 11.90
C GLY A 68 -19.04 13.82 11.06
N ARG A 69 -20.00 14.27 10.28
CA ARG A 69 -20.93 13.37 9.56
C ARG A 69 -20.24 12.62 8.43
N LEU A 70 -19.60 13.35 7.52
CA LEU A 70 -18.85 12.76 6.40
C LEU A 70 -17.64 11.97 6.88
N LEU A 71 -16.99 12.45 7.97
CA LEU A 71 -15.86 11.75 8.56
C LEU A 71 -16.27 10.38 9.12
N ARG A 72 -17.40 10.30 9.84
CA ARG A 72 -17.91 9.03 10.41
C ARG A 72 -18.28 7.99 9.37
N LEU A 73 -18.66 8.42 8.17
CA LEU A 73 -18.96 7.52 7.06
C LEU A 73 -17.68 7.18 6.27
N GLY A 74 -16.96 8.21 5.82
CA GLY A 74 -15.85 8.04 4.89
C GLY A 74 -14.61 7.40 5.54
N SER A 75 -14.32 7.70 6.81
CA SER A 75 -13.11 7.20 7.46
C SER A 75 -13.16 5.69 7.73
N PRO A 76 -14.20 5.12 8.35
CA PRO A 76 -14.27 3.66 8.52
C PRO A 76 -14.28 2.93 7.18
N LEU A 77 -15.07 3.40 6.21
CA LEU A 77 -15.17 2.78 4.89
C LEU A 77 -13.81 2.73 4.19
N PHE A 78 -13.07 3.83 4.22
CA PHE A 78 -11.71 3.89 3.68
C PHE A 78 -10.75 2.97 4.42
N HIS A 79 -10.71 3.04 5.77
CA HIS A 79 -9.70 2.32 6.54
C HIS A 79 -9.93 0.81 6.54
N PHE A 80 -11.16 0.33 6.71
CA PHE A 80 -11.44 -1.09 6.60
C PHE A 80 -11.21 -1.61 5.16
N GLY A 81 -11.60 -0.82 4.15
CA GLY A 81 -11.32 -1.14 2.76
C GLY A 81 -9.83 -1.28 2.49
N ILE A 82 -9.02 -0.27 2.84
CA ILE A 82 -7.58 -0.28 2.56
C ILE A 82 -6.83 -1.35 3.37
N LEU A 83 -7.27 -1.68 4.58
CA LEU A 83 -6.70 -2.77 5.35
C LEU A 83 -6.95 -4.13 4.68
N LEU A 84 -8.15 -4.36 4.16
CA LEU A 84 -8.45 -5.57 3.39
C LEU A 84 -7.65 -5.62 2.09
N VAL A 85 -7.50 -4.48 1.38
CA VAL A 85 -6.62 -4.38 0.21
C VAL A 85 -5.17 -4.72 0.58
N ALA A 86 -4.66 -4.20 1.69
CA ALA A 86 -3.30 -4.50 2.16
C ALA A 86 -3.13 -5.98 2.48
N LEU A 87 -4.09 -6.60 3.17
CA LEU A 87 -4.09 -8.05 3.44
C LEU A 87 -4.12 -8.87 2.14
N GLY A 88 -4.92 -8.45 1.16
CA GLY A 88 -4.94 -9.08 -0.16
C GLY A 88 -3.58 -8.99 -0.88
N HIS A 89 -2.88 -7.86 -0.78
CA HIS A 89 -1.54 -7.72 -1.34
C HIS A 89 -0.52 -8.60 -0.60
N ILE A 90 -0.59 -8.67 0.73
CA ILE A 90 0.27 -9.58 1.51
C ILE A 90 0.04 -11.02 1.06
N GLY A 91 -1.22 -11.45 0.99
CA GLY A 91 -1.58 -12.81 0.55
C GLY A 91 -1.17 -13.12 -0.89
N GLY A 92 -1.36 -12.15 -1.81
CA GLY A 92 -1.11 -12.36 -3.24
C GLY A 92 0.34 -12.17 -3.69
N ILE A 93 1.07 -11.25 -3.06
CA ILE A 93 2.42 -10.89 -3.51
C ILE A 93 3.50 -11.60 -2.69
N LEU A 94 3.32 -11.66 -1.35
CA LEU A 94 4.35 -12.23 -0.47
C LEU A 94 4.22 -13.75 -0.32
N ILE A 95 2.98 -14.28 -0.32
CA ILE A 95 2.76 -15.72 -0.16
C ILE A 95 2.84 -16.40 -1.53
N PRO A 96 3.80 -17.32 -1.77
CA PRO A 96 3.90 -18.05 -3.03
C PRO A 96 2.69 -18.96 -3.29
N GLU A 97 2.39 -19.20 -4.56
CA GLU A 97 1.35 -20.14 -4.97
C GLU A 97 1.60 -21.56 -4.41
N SER A 98 2.85 -22.02 -4.42
CA SER A 98 3.25 -23.30 -3.86
C SER A 98 2.84 -23.50 -2.40
N PHE A 99 2.84 -22.44 -1.60
CA PHE A 99 2.39 -22.50 -0.21
C PHE A 99 0.88 -22.67 -0.12
N THR A 100 0.10 -21.90 -0.89
CA THR A 100 -1.37 -22.01 -0.89
C THR A 100 -1.83 -23.37 -1.40
N SER A 101 -1.18 -23.92 -2.42
CA SER A 101 -1.44 -25.24 -2.93
C SER A 101 -1.11 -26.35 -1.91
N ALA A 102 0.01 -26.21 -1.18
CA ALA A 102 0.41 -27.16 -0.14
C ALA A 102 -0.59 -27.27 1.02
N ILE A 103 -1.33 -26.19 1.33
CA ILE A 103 -2.39 -26.19 2.34
C ILE A 103 -3.78 -26.49 1.77
N GLY A 104 -3.85 -26.94 0.50
CA GLY A 104 -5.09 -27.41 -0.13
C GLY A 104 -5.98 -26.33 -0.73
N ILE A 105 -5.51 -25.09 -0.85
CA ILE A 105 -6.24 -24.01 -1.54
C ILE A 105 -5.98 -24.11 -3.04
N SER A 106 -7.01 -24.46 -3.81
CA SER A 106 -6.90 -24.48 -5.28
C SER A 106 -6.75 -23.05 -5.84
N GLU A 107 -6.04 -22.93 -6.97
CA GLU A 107 -5.85 -21.63 -7.62
C GLU A 107 -7.17 -20.99 -8.04
N THR A 108 -8.15 -21.80 -8.47
CA THR A 108 -9.50 -21.32 -8.80
C THR A 108 -10.19 -20.71 -7.57
N ALA A 109 -10.13 -21.36 -6.41
CA ALA A 109 -10.74 -20.86 -5.19
C ALA A 109 -10.02 -19.60 -4.71
N TYR A 110 -8.68 -19.59 -4.77
CA TYR A 110 -7.88 -18.42 -4.45
C TYR A 110 -8.23 -17.22 -5.34
N HIS A 111 -8.26 -17.42 -6.67
CA HIS A 111 -8.58 -16.37 -7.63
C HIS A 111 -10.00 -15.82 -7.40
N ALA A 112 -11.00 -16.68 -7.22
CA ALA A 112 -12.37 -16.26 -6.94
C ALA A 112 -12.45 -15.41 -5.67
N ALA A 113 -11.79 -15.83 -4.59
CA ALA A 113 -11.73 -15.08 -3.33
C ALA A 113 -11.00 -13.73 -3.51
N ALA A 114 -9.84 -13.73 -4.18
CA ALA A 114 -9.03 -12.54 -4.42
C ALA A 114 -9.79 -11.49 -5.25
N VAL A 115 -10.48 -11.90 -6.32
CA VAL A 115 -11.29 -11.01 -7.17
C VAL A 115 -12.48 -10.47 -6.40
N THR A 116 -13.24 -11.32 -5.73
CA THR A 116 -14.46 -10.92 -5.02
C THR A 116 -14.13 -9.97 -3.85
N LEU A 117 -13.25 -10.41 -2.94
CA LEU A 117 -12.88 -9.61 -1.77
C LEU A 117 -12.09 -8.37 -2.17
N GLY A 118 -11.20 -8.48 -3.17
CA GLY A 118 -10.41 -7.37 -3.69
C GLY A 118 -11.29 -6.31 -4.35
N THR A 119 -12.32 -6.70 -5.09
CA THR A 119 -13.28 -5.77 -5.70
C THR A 119 -14.09 -5.04 -4.63
N ILE A 120 -14.65 -5.75 -3.65
CA ILE A 120 -15.41 -5.16 -2.55
C ILE A 120 -14.53 -4.19 -1.77
N ALA A 121 -13.35 -4.63 -1.35
CA ALA A 121 -12.40 -3.82 -0.61
C ALA A 121 -11.93 -2.59 -1.40
N GLY A 122 -11.69 -2.76 -2.70
CA GLY A 122 -11.31 -1.67 -3.61
C GLY A 122 -12.39 -0.61 -3.75
N PHE A 123 -13.67 -1.01 -3.93
CA PHE A 123 -14.78 -0.07 -3.97
C PHE A 123 -15.01 0.62 -2.61
N CYS A 124 -14.94 -0.09 -1.50
CA CYS A 124 -15.01 0.52 -0.16
C CYS A 124 -13.91 1.57 0.03
N THR A 125 -12.68 1.24 -0.37
CA THR A 125 -11.55 2.16 -0.32
C THR A 125 -11.78 3.39 -1.21
N LEU A 126 -12.21 3.20 -2.44
CA LEU A 126 -12.45 4.27 -3.40
C LEU A 126 -13.57 5.21 -2.93
N ILE A 127 -14.70 4.66 -2.53
CA ILE A 127 -15.86 5.44 -2.05
C ILE A 127 -15.47 6.19 -0.77
N GLY A 128 -14.82 5.52 0.18
CA GLY A 128 -14.36 6.14 1.41
C GLY A 128 -13.38 7.28 1.16
N ALA A 129 -12.37 7.08 0.28
CA ALA A 129 -11.42 8.13 -0.12
C ALA A 129 -12.14 9.30 -0.80
N THR A 130 -13.09 9.03 -1.69
CA THR A 130 -13.87 10.06 -2.39
C THR A 130 -14.67 10.91 -1.40
N ILE A 131 -15.34 10.30 -0.42
CA ILE A 131 -16.07 11.01 0.62
C ILE A 131 -15.11 11.90 1.43
N LEU A 132 -13.94 11.41 1.81
CA LEU A 132 -12.95 12.16 2.56
C LEU A 132 -12.37 13.34 1.76
N ILE A 133 -12.15 13.16 0.47
CA ILE A 133 -11.69 14.23 -0.44
C ILE A 133 -12.79 15.26 -0.63
N TYR A 134 -14.03 14.83 -0.87
CA TYR A 134 -15.20 15.70 -0.98
C TYR A 134 -15.36 16.56 0.27
N ARG A 135 -15.31 15.95 1.45
CA ARG A 135 -15.34 16.66 2.73
C ARG A 135 -14.26 17.75 2.82
N ARG A 136 -13.03 17.45 2.38
CA ARG A 136 -11.92 18.42 2.41
C ARG A 136 -12.08 19.55 1.41
N ARG A 137 -12.86 19.35 0.36
CA ARG A 137 -13.11 20.38 -0.66
C ARG A 137 -14.28 21.28 -0.31
N THR A 138 -15.30 20.75 0.38
CA THR A 138 -16.57 21.44 0.63
C THR A 138 -16.65 22.09 2.01
N VAL A 139 -15.90 21.61 3.00
CA VAL A 139 -15.92 22.15 4.37
C VAL A 139 -14.76 23.12 4.57
N GLY A 140 -15.06 24.43 4.62
CA GLY A 140 -14.06 25.51 4.66
C GLY A 140 -12.95 25.32 5.71
N PRO A 141 -13.24 25.11 7.01
CA PRO A 141 -12.21 24.89 8.01
C PRO A 141 -11.34 23.66 7.76
N VAL A 142 -11.90 22.58 7.19
CA VAL A 142 -11.15 21.39 6.82
C VAL A 142 -10.27 21.65 5.60
N PHE A 143 -10.77 22.43 4.64
CA PHE A 143 -10.00 22.85 3.48
C PHE A 143 -8.79 23.71 3.88
N SER A 144 -8.97 24.68 4.77
CA SER A 144 -7.90 25.54 5.28
C SER A 144 -6.83 24.77 6.05
N ALA A 145 -7.22 23.66 6.72
CA ALA A 145 -6.30 22.76 7.40
C ALA A 145 -5.60 21.76 6.46
N THR A 146 -5.90 21.78 5.14
CA THR A 146 -5.34 20.84 4.16
C THR A 146 -4.06 21.41 3.54
N THR A 147 -2.94 20.77 3.81
CA THR A 147 -1.62 21.19 3.31
C THR A 147 -1.41 20.85 1.82
N ARG A 148 -0.34 21.41 1.22
CA ARG A 148 0.07 21.02 -0.14
C ARG A 148 0.42 19.53 -0.23
N ASN A 149 1.12 19.00 0.77
CA ASN A 149 1.48 17.58 0.84
C ASN A 149 0.24 16.68 0.92
N ASP A 150 -0.82 17.10 1.63
CA ASP A 150 -2.08 16.38 1.64
C ASP A 150 -2.70 16.28 0.24
N LYS A 151 -2.66 17.38 -0.53
CA LYS A 151 -3.22 17.40 -1.89
C LYS A 151 -2.46 16.47 -2.81
N ILE A 152 -1.12 16.49 -2.78
CA ILE A 152 -0.28 15.58 -3.57
C ILE A 152 -0.55 14.12 -3.16
N MET A 153 -0.57 13.85 -1.86
CA MET A 153 -0.85 12.52 -1.32
C MET A 153 -2.20 11.98 -1.83
N TYR A 154 -3.26 12.80 -1.84
CA TYR A 154 -4.56 12.35 -2.36
C TYR A 154 -4.53 12.03 -3.85
N VAL A 155 -3.79 12.81 -4.65
CA VAL A 155 -3.63 12.52 -6.09
C VAL A 155 -2.92 11.17 -6.29
N LEU A 156 -1.80 10.96 -5.61
CA LEU A 156 -1.03 9.71 -5.70
C LEU A 156 -1.85 8.51 -5.19
N LEU A 157 -2.53 8.68 -4.07
CA LEU A 157 -3.36 7.64 -3.47
C LEU A 157 -4.53 7.26 -4.40
N MET A 158 -5.26 8.25 -4.93
CA MET A 158 -6.37 8.00 -5.86
C MET A 158 -5.89 7.35 -7.16
N ALA A 159 -4.76 7.78 -7.72
CA ALA A 159 -4.17 7.13 -8.90
C ALA A 159 -3.84 5.66 -8.62
N THR A 160 -3.22 5.37 -7.47
CA THR A 160 -2.90 3.99 -7.06
C THR A 160 -4.18 3.14 -6.88
N ILE A 161 -5.20 3.68 -6.20
CA ILE A 161 -6.48 2.98 -5.99
C ILE A 161 -7.18 2.69 -7.34
N LEU A 162 -7.27 3.70 -8.21
CA LEU A 162 -7.97 3.56 -9.49
C LEU A 162 -7.26 2.57 -10.42
N LEU A 163 -5.92 2.63 -10.48
CA LEU A 163 -5.14 1.67 -11.27
C LEU A 163 -5.29 0.24 -10.72
N GLY A 164 -5.21 0.05 -9.39
CA GLY A 164 -5.35 -1.26 -8.78
C GLY A 164 -6.75 -1.85 -8.93
N LEU A 165 -7.78 -1.06 -8.65
CA LEU A 165 -9.17 -1.49 -8.86
C LEU A 165 -9.45 -1.74 -10.34
N GLY A 166 -8.90 -0.90 -11.23
CA GLY A 166 -9.01 -1.05 -12.67
C GLY A 166 -8.43 -2.38 -13.16
N THR A 167 -7.24 -2.77 -12.71
CA THR A 167 -6.64 -4.07 -13.08
C THR A 167 -7.49 -5.25 -12.60
N THR A 168 -8.08 -5.17 -11.41
CA THR A 168 -8.92 -6.24 -10.86
C THR A 168 -10.25 -6.33 -11.62
N VAL A 169 -10.95 -5.20 -11.80
CA VAL A 169 -12.28 -5.19 -12.41
C VAL A 169 -12.21 -5.42 -13.92
N LEU A 170 -11.41 -4.63 -14.64
CA LEU A 170 -11.34 -4.72 -16.11
C LEU A 170 -10.78 -6.05 -16.57
N GLY A 171 -9.73 -6.58 -15.92
CA GLY A 171 -9.16 -7.88 -16.26
C GLY A 171 -10.18 -9.01 -16.17
N ASN A 172 -11.06 -8.97 -15.17
CA ASN A 172 -12.10 -9.99 -15.01
C ASN A 172 -13.32 -9.78 -15.88
N LEU A 173 -13.72 -8.52 -16.13
CA LEU A 173 -14.86 -8.21 -17.03
C LEU A 173 -14.55 -8.52 -18.50
N THR A 174 -13.31 -8.41 -18.93
CA THR A 174 -12.91 -8.70 -20.31
C THR A 174 -12.72 -10.20 -20.59
N GLY A 175 -12.94 -11.05 -19.59
CA GLY A 175 -12.79 -12.51 -19.73
C GLY A 175 -11.33 -12.97 -19.89
N HIS A 176 -10.36 -12.09 -19.65
CA HIS A 176 -8.94 -12.40 -19.69
C HIS A 176 -8.29 -12.17 -18.32
N PRO A 177 -8.61 -13.03 -17.32
CA PRO A 177 -8.01 -12.91 -16.01
C PRO A 177 -6.49 -13.10 -16.12
N TYR A 178 -5.75 -12.16 -15.53
CA TYR A 178 -4.30 -12.21 -15.54
C TYR A 178 -3.78 -12.72 -14.20
N ASP A 179 -2.98 -13.78 -14.26
CA ASP A 179 -2.33 -14.32 -13.07
C ASP A 179 -1.04 -13.54 -12.75
N TYR A 180 -1.16 -12.58 -11.87
CA TYR A 180 -0.04 -11.79 -11.37
C TYR A 180 0.89 -12.59 -10.43
N ARG A 181 0.45 -13.75 -9.90
CA ARG A 181 1.24 -14.59 -9.01
C ARG A 181 2.41 -15.26 -9.73
N LEU A 182 2.29 -15.43 -11.05
CA LEU A 182 3.36 -16.01 -11.89
C LEU A 182 4.37 -14.97 -12.39
N THR A 183 4.09 -13.67 -12.24
CA THR A 183 4.93 -12.62 -12.84
C THR A 183 5.23 -11.49 -11.88
N VAL A 184 4.23 -10.67 -11.50
CA VAL A 184 4.41 -9.50 -10.64
C VAL A 184 4.87 -9.92 -9.24
N ALA A 185 4.28 -10.96 -8.67
CA ALA A 185 4.60 -11.39 -7.32
C ALA A 185 6.03 -11.97 -7.19
N PRO A 186 6.51 -12.87 -8.08
CA PRO A 186 7.90 -13.31 -8.03
C PRO A 186 8.89 -12.18 -8.31
N TRP A 187 8.59 -11.26 -9.25
CA TRP A 187 9.41 -10.07 -9.45
C TRP A 187 9.50 -9.23 -8.17
N PHE A 188 8.37 -8.96 -7.49
CA PHE A 188 8.37 -8.19 -6.25
C PHE A 188 9.21 -8.85 -5.16
N ARG A 189 9.09 -10.17 -5.00
CA ARG A 189 9.90 -10.93 -4.04
C ARG A 189 11.40 -10.90 -4.39
N SER A 190 11.75 -10.91 -5.68
CA SER A 190 13.15 -10.89 -6.14
C SER A 190 13.89 -9.59 -5.77
N ILE A 191 13.18 -8.48 -5.55
CA ILE A 191 13.74 -7.23 -5.02
C ILE A 191 14.37 -7.46 -3.64
N PHE A 192 13.71 -8.22 -2.77
CA PHE A 192 14.20 -8.50 -1.42
C PHE A 192 15.34 -9.52 -1.37
N TYR A 193 15.50 -10.30 -2.44
CA TYR A 193 16.66 -11.16 -2.63
C TYR A 193 17.84 -10.45 -3.31
N LEU A 194 17.74 -9.13 -3.54
CA LEU A 194 18.74 -8.30 -4.21
C LEU A 194 19.07 -8.76 -5.65
N HIS A 195 18.17 -9.47 -6.27
CA HIS A 195 18.33 -9.99 -7.65
C HIS A 195 17.01 -9.83 -8.42
N PRO A 196 16.56 -8.58 -8.70
CA PRO A 196 15.29 -8.32 -9.35
C PRO A 196 15.25 -8.83 -10.80
N ASP A 197 14.35 -9.77 -11.08
CA ASP A 197 14.13 -10.30 -12.43
C ASP A 197 13.15 -9.41 -13.20
N THR A 198 13.69 -8.49 -13.98
CA THR A 198 12.89 -7.55 -14.77
C THR A 198 12.10 -8.23 -15.88
N ALA A 199 12.50 -9.41 -16.35
CA ALA A 199 11.78 -10.13 -17.40
C ALA A 199 10.37 -10.56 -16.93
N LEU A 200 10.21 -10.82 -15.64
CA LEU A 200 8.91 -11.18 -15.06
C LEU A 200 7.92 -10.02 -15.10
N ILE A 201 8.29 -8.84 -14.61
CA ILE A 201 7.39 -7.68 -14.61
C ILE A 201 7.07 -7.18 -16.01
N LEU A 202 7.97 -7.34 -16.97
CA LEU A 202 7.75 -6.94 -18.36
C LEU A 202 6.68 -7.79 -19.06
N LYS A 203 6.42 -9.01 -18.60
CA LYS A 203 5.30 -9.85 -19.07
C LYS A 203 3.94 -9.35 -18.57
N ALA A 204 3.92 -8.55 -17.51
CA ALA A 204 2.66 -8.06 -16.96
C ALA A 204 1.98 -7.03 -17.88
N PRO A 205 0.63 -7.05 -17.98
CA PRO A 205 -0.13 -6.03 -18.69
C PRO A 205 0.20 -4.62 -18.20
N ILE A 206 0.04 -3.63 -19.07
CA ILE A 206 0.40 -2.24 -18.79
C ILE A 206 -0.30 -1.69 -17.53
N GLY A 207 -1.55 -2.08 -17.26
CA GLY A 207 -2.29 -1.67 -16.09
C GLY A 207 -1.60 -2.07 -14.78
N PHE A 208 -1.11 -3.33 -14.69
CA PHE A 208 -0.33 -3.79 -13.53
C PHE A 208 0.97 -3.04 -13.37
N ARG A 209 1.70 -2.81 -14.48
CA ARG A 209 2.96 -2.05 -14.47
C ARG A 209 2.75 -0.61 -13.98
N LEU A 210 1.70 0.06 -14.46
CA LEU A 210 1.36 1.42 -14.03
C LEU A 210 0.94 1.45 -12.56
N HIS A 211 0.15 0.48 -12.10
CA HIS A 211 -0.24 0.36 -10.69
C HIS A 211 0.99 0.19 -9.78
N VAL A 212 1.91 -0.68 -10.16
CA VAL A 212 3.16 -0.91 -9.42
C VAL A 212 4.02 0.37 -9.35
N LEU A 213 4.18 1.09 -10.47
CA LEU A 213 4.91 2.36 -10.48
C LEU A 213 4.23 3.43 -9.60
N ALA A 214 2.90 3.56 -9.69
CA ALA A 214 2.14 4.48 -8.85
C ALA A 214 2.30 4.13 -7.36
N ALA A 215 2.32 2.84 -7.01
CA ALA A 215 2.56 2.38 -5.66
C ALA A 215 3.97 2.76 -5.17
N TRP A 216 5.02 2.56 -5.97
CA TRP A 216 6.39 2.96 -5.61
C TRP A 216 6.52 4.46 -5.40
N VAL A 217 5.90 5.28 -6.24
CA VAL A 217 5.86 6.74 -6.05
C VAL A 217 5.13 7.11 -4.76
N LEU A 218 4.01 6.46 -4.47
CA LEU A 218 3.27 6.65 -3.21
C LEU A 218 4.12 6.24 -2.00
N PHE A 219 4.85 5.12 -2.05
CA PHE A 219 5.77 4.70 -0.99
C PHE A 219 6.90 5.72 -0.77
N ALA A 220 7.51 6.22 -1.83
CA ALA A 220 8.54 7.27 -1.73
C ALA A 220 7.99 8.56 -1.11
N PHE A 221 6.74 8.92 -1.40
CA PHE A 221 6.09 10.10 -0.84
C PHE A 221 5.52 9.90 0.57
N TRP A 222 5.34 8.66 1.01
CA TRP A 222 4.70 8.30 2.29
C TRP A 222 5.27 9.03 3.50
N PRO A 223 6.61 9.05 3.74
CA PRO A 223 7.20 9.71 4.91
C PRO A 223 6.86 11.20 5.00
N PHE A 224 6.64 11.87 3.87
CA PHE A 224 6.37 13.32 3.77
C PHE A 224 4.89 13.67 3.89
N SER A 225 4.03 12.67 4.05
CA SER A 225 2.58 12.81 4.09
C SER A 225 2.00 12.46 5.47
N ARG A 226 0.68 12.59 5.61
CA ARG A 226 -0.02 12.12 6.80
C ARG A 226 -0.11 10.60 6.91
N LEU A 227 0.27 9.84 5.88
CA LEU A 227 0.22 8.38 5.90
C LEU A 227 1.13 7.77 6.99
N VAL A 228 2.06 8.53 7.53
CA VAL A 228 2.89 8.11 8.69
C VAL A 228 2.06 7.69 9.91
N HIS A 229 0.80 8.15 10.02
CA HIS A 229 -0.08 7.75 11.13
C HIS A 229 -0.32 6.23 11.20
N VAL A 230 -0.14 5.49 10.12
CA VAL A 230 -0.19 4.02 10.11
C VAL A 230 0.81 3.44 11.11
N PHE A 231 2.00 4.05 11.25
CA PHE A 231 3.04 3.62 12.18
C PHE A 231 2.91 4.23 13.59
N SER A 232 1.99 5.18 13.77
CA SER A 232 1.67 5.76 15.07
C SER A 232 0.34 5.27 15.64
N ALA A 233 -0.26 4.24 15.04
CA ALA A 233 -1.49 3.64 15.54
C ALA A 233 -1.26 3.09 16.96
N PRO A 234 -2.10 3.45 17.94
CA PRO A 234 -1.86 3.12 19.34
C PRO A 234 -2.32 1.68 19.65
N LEU A 235 -1.66 0.70 19.04
CA LEU A 235 -1.97 -0.74 19.21
C LEU A 235 -1.98 -1.18 20.67
N GLY A 236 -1.19 -0.54 21.54
CA GLY A 236 -1.18 -0.81 22.97
C GLY A 236 -2.51 -0.54 23.68
N TYR A 237 -3.43 0.23 23.06
CA TYR A 237 -4.76 0.44 23.65
C TYR A 237 -5.67 -0.79 23.55
N LEU A 238 -5.36 -1.74 22.68
CA LEU A 238 -6.11 -3.00 22.59
C LEU A 238 -5.95 -3.85 23.86
N THR A 239 -4.81 -3.74 24.53
CA THR A 239 -4.46 -4.51 25.74
C THR A 239 -4.37 -3.66 27.00
N ARG A 240 -4.44 -2.34 26.87
CA ARG A 240 -4.32 -1.41 27.99
C ARG A 240 -5.63 -1.37 28.78
N PRO A 241 -5.59 -1.51 30.12
CA PRO A 241 -6.77 -1.28 30.95
C PRO A 241 -7.26 0.18 30.81
N TYR A 242 -8.55 0.36 30.91
CA TYR A 242 -9.15 1.70 30.86
C TYR A 242 -8.60 2.59 31.97
N ILE A 243 -8.44 3.89 31.67
CA ILE A 243 -7.94 4.86 32.64
C ILE A 243 -9.11 5.32 33.49
N VAL A 244 -8.99 5.10 34.80
CA VAL A 244 -9.96 5.64 35.79
C VAL A 244 -9.48 7.00 36.26
N TYR A 245 -10.16 8.05 35.87
CA TYR A 245 -9.94 9.37 36.43
C TYR A 245 -10.60 9.43 37.79
N ARG A 246 -9.80 9.53 38.85
CA ARG A 246 -10.29 9.73 40.21
C ARG A 246 -9.93 11.13 40.66
N SER A 247 -10.88 11.84 41.30
CA SER A 247 -10.57 13.07 41.95
C SER A 247 -9.64 12.79 43.15
N ARG A 248 -8.66 13.67 43.39
CA ARG A 248 -7.85 13.65 44.62
C ARG A 248 -8.64 14.16 45.81
N ASP A 249 -9.69 14.90 45.55
CA ASP A 249 -10.60 15.40 46.60
C ASP A 249 -11.74 14.40 46.79
N PRO A 250 -11.80 13.70 47.94
CA PRO A 250 -12.85 12.73 48.20
C PRO A 250 -14.25 13.37 48.26
N GLN A 251 -14.33 14.70 48.37
CA GLN A 251 -15.61 15.42 48.42
C GLN A 251 -16.14 15.82 47.05
N LEU A 252 -15.30 15.83 46.00
CA LEU A 252 -15.64 16.21 44.61
C LEU A 252 -16.45 15.14 43.88
N GLY A 253 -17.11 14.28 44.47
CA GLY A 253 -18.00 13.29 43.84
C GLY A 253 -19.14 12.88 44.76
N SER A 254 -19.08 13.33 46.01
CA SER A 254 -20.09 13.01 47.04
C SER A 254 -21.20 14.07 47.18
N ARG A 255 -21.05 15.20 46.48
CA ARG A 255 -22.08 16.25 46.51
C ARG A 255 -23.14 15.94 45.46
N ALA A 256 -24.37 15.75 45.94
CA ALA A 256 -25.52 15.78 45.06
C ALA A 256 -25.54 17.14 44.32
N PRO A 257 -25.74 17.14 42.97
CA PRO A 257 -25.81 18.39 42.23
C PRO A 257 -26.96 19.24 42.76
N ARG A 258 -26.62 20.38 43.37
CA ARG A 258 -27.62 21.38 43.78
C ARG A 258 -28.14 22.07 42.53
N ARG A 259 -29.42 22.31 42.48
CA ARG A 259 -30.01 23.17 41.45
C ARG A 259 -29.45 24.58 41.62
N GLY A 260 -28.63 25.03 40.69
CA GLY A 260 -28.03 26.35 40.68
C GLY A 260 -26.49 26.32 40.75
N TRP A 261 -25.90 27.48 40.61
CA TRP A 261 -24.46 27.68 40.66
C TRP A 261 -23.94 27.60 42.10
N GLU A 262 -23.02 26.68 42.37
CA GLU A 262 -22.30 26.68 43.62
C GLU A 262 -21.18 27.73 43.60
N ARG A 263 -21.08 28.59 44.63
CA ARG A 263 -19.91 29.45 44.80
C ARG A 263 -18.73 28.57 45.24
N VAL A 264 -17.64 28.65 44.48
CA VAL A 264 -16.35 28.12 44.92
C VAL A 264 -15.87 29.00 46.09
N GLN A 265 -15.70 28.41 47.27
CA GLN A 265 -15.07 29.03 48.43
C GLN A 265 -13.57 28.94 48.31
#